data_ee37c352429dacb6bdc4db0fc3a76262
#
_entry.id   ee37c352429dacb6bdc4db0fc3a76262
#
_cell.length_a   1.000
_cell.length_b   1.000
_cell.length_c   1.000
_cell.angle_alpha   90.00
_cell.angle_beta   90.00
_cell.angle_gamma   90.00
#
_symmetry.space_group_name_H-M   'P 1'
#
loop_
_entity.id
_entity.type
_entity.pdbx_description
1 polymer ?
#
loop_
_entity_poly.entity_id
_entity_poly.type
_entity_poly.pdbx_seq_one_letter_code
_entity_poly.pdbx_strand_id
1 'polypeptide(L)'
;ASLLAAIHQHGLVSMTDCSTFADGMACQQLGAEIIGTTLSGYTTAEAPDEPDFELVKTLSDAGCRVIAEGRYNTPAQAAEAMRCGAWAVTVGSAITRLEHICQWYNAALKQAVL
;
A
#
# COMPACT_ATOMS: atom_id res chain seq x y z
N ALA A 1 -14.12 15.93 1.10
CA ALA A 1 -15.52 15.80 0.63
C ALA A 1 -15.72 16.45 -0.76
N SER A 2 -15.36 17.71 -0.96
CA SER A 2 -15.58 18.41 -2.25
C SER A 2 -14.82 17.78 -3.43
N LEU A 3 -13.58 17.32 -3.22
CA LEU A 3 -12.79 16.66 -4.26
C LEU A 3 -13.41 15.31 -4.68
N LEU A 4 -13.85 14.49 -3.72
CA LEU A 4 -14.54 13.23 -4.02
C LEU A 4 -15.82 13.46 -4.81
N ALA A 5 -16.61 14.47 -4.43
CA ALA A 5 -17.81 14.84 -5.16
C ALA A 5 -17.49 15.24 -6.62
N ALA A 6 -16.44 16.02 -6.84
CA ALA A 6 -15.99 16.40 -8.18
C ALA A 6 -15.57 15.19 -9.03
N ILE A 7 -14.80 14.25 -8.44
CA ILE A 7 -14.41 13.01 -9.12
C ILE A 7 -15.65 12.22 -9.56
N HIS A 8 -16.62 12.03 -8.67
CA HIS A 8 -17.85 11.28 -8.96
C HIS A 8 -18.73 11.97 -9.97
N GLN A 9 -18.81 13.32 -9.97
CA GLN A 9 -19.56 14.10 -10.97
C GLN A 9 -19.02 13.88 -12.39
N HIS A 10 -17.73 13.57 -12.52
CA HIS A 10 -17.12 13.23 -13.82
C HIS A 10 -17.26 11.74 -14.19
N GLY A 11 -17.98 10.94 -13.41
CA GLY A 11 -18.15 9.50 -13.64
C GLY A 11 -16.87 8.69 -13.40
N LEU A 12 -15.93 9.20 -12.62
CA LEU A 12 -14.66 8.58 -12.32
C LEU A 12 -14.71 7.83 -10.97
N VAL A 13 -13.93 6.78 -10.87
CA VAL A 13 -13.69 6.04 -9.62
C VAL A 13 -12.70 6.81 -8.75
N SER A 14 -13.00 6.94 -7.48
CA SER A 14 -12.13 7.62 -6.52
C SER A 14 -11.23 6.63 -5.77
N MET A 15 -9.97 7.00 -5.59
CA MET A 15 -9.01 6.33 -4.72
C MET A 15 -8.39 7.36 -3.78
N THR A 16 -8.25 6.99 -2.50
CA THR A 16 -7.60 7.82 -1.48
C THR A 16 -6.40 7.10 -0.90
N ASP A 17 -5.28 7.80 -0.80
CA ASP A 17 -4.09 7.29 -0.12
C ASP A 17 -4.17 7.60 1.37
N CYS A 18 -4.06 6.57 2.20
CA CYS A 18 -4.22 6.65 3.64
C CYS A 18 -2.98 6.11 4.36
N SER A 19 -2.74 6.64 5.57
CA SER A 19 -1.65 6.19 6.43
C SER A 19 -2.12 5.34 7.60
N THR A 20 -3.37 5.50 8.03
CA THR A 20 -3.94 4.83 9.21
C THR A 20 -5.31 4.25 8.92
N PHE A 21 -5.75 3.34 9.79
CA PHE A 21 -7.12 2.81 9.74
C PHE A 21 -8.17 3.93 9.87
N ALA A 22 -7.94 4.88 10.77
CA ALA A 22 -8.87 6.01 10.96
C ALA A 22 -9.01 6.86 9.71
N ASP A 23 -7.91 7.15 9.00
CA ASP A 23 -7.92 7.88 7.73
C ASP A 23 -8.72 7.12 6.66
N GLY A 24 -8.47 5.82 6.54
CA GLY A 24 -9.17 4.96 5.57
C GLY A 24 -10.67 4.93 5.81
N MET A 25 -11.09 4.76 7.06
CA MET A 25 -12.51 4.76 7.42
C MET A 25 -13.17 6.12 7.21
N ALA A 26 -12.48 7.22 7.53
CA ALA A 26 -12.99 8.56 7.26
C ALA A 26 -13.18 8.80 5.76
N CYS A 27 -12.22 8.38 4.93
CA CYS A 27 -12.32 8.48 3.47
C CYS A 27 -13.46 7.62 2.92
N GLN A 28 -13.62 6.39 3.40
CA GLN A 28 -14.72 5.52 3.01
C GLN A 28 -16.09 6.13 3.35
N GLN A 29 -16.23 6.69 4.55
CA GLN A 29 -17.47 7.37 4.98
C GLN A 29 -17.80 8.59 4.11
N LEU A 30 -16.79 9.25 3.56
CA LEU A 30 -16.95 10.35 2.59
C LEU A 30 -17.25 9.87 1.18
N GLY A 31 -17.30 8.57 0.94
CA GLY A 31 -17.65 7.97 -0.35
C GLY A 31 -16.46 7.57 -1.24
N ALA A 32 -15.23 7.54 -0.71
CA ALA A 32 -14.10 6.98 -1.46
C ALA A 32 -14.36 5.50 -1.79
N GLU A 33 -14.16 5.11 -3.03
CA GLU A 33 -14.48 3.76 -3.51
C GLU A 33 -13.31 2.80 -3.29
N ILE A 34 -12.08 3.31 -3.33
CA ILE A 34 -10.86 2.55 -3.14
C ILE A 34 -10.00 3.24 -2.07
N ILE A 35 -9.47 2.46 -1.16
CA ILE A 35 -8.56 2.91 -0.10
C ILE A 35 -7.18 2.33 -0.37
N GLY A 36 -6.19 3.20 -0.57
CA GLY A 36 -4.78 2.83 -0.73
C GLY A 36 -4.02 2.94 0.58
N THR A 37 -3.07 2.05 0.82
CA THR A 37 -2.22 2.05 2.02
C THR A 37 -0.87 2.75 1.79
N THR A 38 -0.75 3.49 0.71
CA THR A 38 0.48 4.11 0.21
C THR A 38 1.25 4.92 1.24
N LEU A 39 0.55 5.64 2.13
CA LEU A 39 1.15 6.54 3.11
C LEU A 39 1.50 5.85 4.44
N SER A 40 1.11 4.59 4.63
CA SER A 40 1.43 3.85 5.87
C SER A 40 2.94 3.78 6.09
N GLY A 41 3.37 4.17 7.30
CA GLY A 41 4.77 4.21 7.70
C GLY A 41 5.55 5.43 7.23
N TYR A 42 5.02 6.27 6.34
CA TYR A 42 5.71 7.47 5.83
C TYR A 42 5.33 8.76 6.56
N THR A 43 4.36 8.70 7.46
CA THR A 43 3.93 9.84 8.28
C THR A 43 4.60 9.89 9.66
N THR A 44 5.50 8.94 9.95
CA THR A 44 6.30 8.85 11.17
C THR A 44 7.77 9.13 10.88
N ALA A 45 8.57 9.34 11.93
CA ALA A 45 10.00 9.69 11.80
C ALA A 45 10.85 8.61 11.10
N GLU A 46 10.46 7.34 11.24
CA GLU A 46 11.15 6.22 10.62
C GLU A 46 10.12 5.33 9.90
N ALA A 47 10.34 5.09 8.60
CA ALA A 47 9.53 4.16 7.84
C ALA A 47 9.93 2.71 8.19
N PRO A 48 8.96 1.81 8.45
CA PRO A 48 9.25 0.39 8.61
C PRO A 48 9.83 -0.23 7.33
N ASP A 49 10.58 -1.32 7.48
CA ASP A 49 11.11 -2.07 6.32
C ASP A 49 10.04 -2.95 5.65
N GLU A 50 9.05 -3.41 6.41
CA GLU A 50 8.01 -4.33 5.95
C GLU A 50 6.74 -3.61 5.52
N PRO A 51 5.96 -4.20 4.61
CA PRO A 51 4.61 -3.73 4.29
C PRO A 51 3.68 -3.75 5.52
N ASP A 52 2.67 -2.90 5.52
CA ASP A 52 1.67 -2.85 6.58
C ASP A 52 0.50 -3.82 6.30
N PHE A 53 0.73 -5.10 6.56
CA PHE A 53 -0.29 -6.14 6.38
C PHE A 53 -1.47 -5.99 7.33
N GLU A 54 -1.23 -5.47 8.54
CA GLU A 54 -2.28 -5.25 9.53
C GLU A 54 -3.27 -4.18 9.05
N LEU A 55 -2.77 -3.09 8.50
CA LEU A 55 -3.63 -2.04 7.93
C LEU A 55 -4.46 -2.58 6.78
N VAL A 56 -3.86 -3.35 5.86
CA VAL A 56 -4.58 -3.99 4.75
C VAL A 56 -5.70 -4.87 5.29
N LYS A 57 -5.39 -5.72 6.27
CA LYS A 57 -6.36 -6.65 6.85
C LYS A 57 -7.50 -5.91 7.54
N THR A 58 -7.20 -4.97 8.41
CA THR A 58 -8.23 -4.25 9.20
C THR A 58 -9.15 -3.43 8.31
N LEU A 59 -8.63 -2.76 7.29
CA LEU A 59 -9.45 -2.03 6.31
C LEU A 59 -10.32 -2.97 5.48
N SER A 60 -9.78 -4.11 5.05
CA SER A 60 -10.53 -5.11 4.30
C SER A 60 -11.65 -5.73 5.14
N ASP A 61 -11.36 -6.10 6.39
CA ASP A 61 -12.35 -6.64 7.33
C ASP A 61 -13.47 -5.62 7.63
N ALA A 62 -13.17 -4.33 7.57
CA ALA A 62 -14.15 -3.25 7.69
C ALA A 62 -14.95 -2.97 6.40
N GLY A 63 -14.74 -3.75 5.34
CA GLY A 63 -15.48 -3.66 4.08
C GLY A 63 -14.91 -2.65 3.08
N CYS A 64 -13.70 -2.13 3.29
CA CYS A 64 -13.03 -1.29 2.31
C CYS A 64 -12.53 -2.13 1.11
N ARG A 65 -12.59 -1.55 -0.08
CA ARG A 65 -11.86 -2.07 -1.24
C ARG A 65 -10.43 -1.54 -1.19
N VAL A 66 -9.50 -2.40 -0.77
CA VAL A 66 -8.12 -1.99 -0.47
C VAL A 66 -7.19 -2.27 -1.64
N ILE A 67 -6.42 -1.26 -2.06
CA ILE A 67 -5.21 -1.45 -2.86
C ILE A 67 -4.02 -1.33 -1.91
N ALA A 68 -3.33 -2.46 -1.73
CA ALA A 68 -2.13 -2.52 -0.89
C ALA A 68 -0.93 -1.96 -1.65
N GLU A 69 -0.30 -0.95 -1.10
CA GLU A 69 0.87 -0.28 -1.65
C GLU A 69 1.83 0.13 -0.54
N GLY A 70 3.12 0.09 -0.83
CA GLY A 70 4.19 0.51 0.06
C GLY A 70 5.05 -0.65 0.56
N ARG A 71 6.31 -0.63 0.18
CA ARG A 71 7.35 -1.58 0.62
C ARG A 71 7.14 -3.04 0.21
N TYR A 72 6.35 -3.28 -0.83
CA TYR A 72 6.20 -4.61 -1.43
C TYR A 72 7.41 -4.93 -2.30
N ASN A 73 8.44 -5.54 -1.71
CA ASN A 73 9.74 -5.76 -2.33
C ASN A 73 9.93 -7.18 -2.86
N THR A 74 9.02 -8.09 -2.51
CA THR A 74 9.07 -9.49 -2.97
C THR A 74 7.70 -9.98 -3.43
N PRO A 75 7.65 -10.97 -4.35
CA PRO A 75 6.39 -11.61 -4.74
C PRO A 75 5.63 -12.23 -3.56
N ALA A 76 6.36 -12.76 -2.57
CA ALA A 76 5.76 -13.36 -1.38
C ALA A 76 4.99 -12.31 -0.54
N GLN A 77 5.54 -11.10 -0.39
CA GLN A 77 4.86 -10.00 0.29
C GLN A 77 3.58 -9.56 -0.45
N ALA A 78 3.63 -9.47 -1.79
CA ALA A 78 2.46 -9.16 -2.58
C ALA A 78 1.36 -10.23 -2.42
N ALA A 79 1.75 -11.51 -2.43
CA ALA A 79 0.82 -12.62 -2.19
C ALA A 79 0.22 -12.58 -0.77
N GLU A 80 1.00 -12.18 0.24
CA GLU A 80 0.51 -12.01 1.62
C GLU A 80 -0.53 -10.89 1.72
N ALA A 81 -0.34 -9.76 1.04
CA ALA A 81 -1.35 -8.70 0.98
C ALA A 81 -2.70 -9.22 0.44
N MET A 82 -2.66 -10.06 -0.59
CA MET A 82 -3.89 -10.69 -1.12
C MET A 82 -4.54 -11.62 -0.08
N ARG A 83 -3.75 -12.38 0.68
CA ARG A 83 -4.28 -13.21 1.79
C ARG A 83 -4.88 -12.37 2.92
N CYS A 84 -4.35 -11.18 3.15
CA CYS A 84 -4.90 -10.21 4.10
C CYS A 84 -6.20 -9.54 3.61
N GLY A 85 -6.64 -9.83 2.39
CA GLY A 85 -7.90 -9.32 1.85
C GLY A 85 -7.77 -8.12 0.92
N ALA A 86 -6.57 -7.77 0.48
CA ALA A 86 -6.40 -6.73 -0.55
C ALA A 86 -7.15 -7.10 -1.82
N TRP A 87 -7.82 -6.12 -2.43
CA TRP A 87 -8.43 -6.28 -3.75
C TRP A 87 -7.39 -6.28 -4.86
N ALA A 88 -6.32 -5.50 -4.69
CA ALA A 88 -5.19 -5.45 -5.60
C ALA A 88 -3.91 -5.02 -4.84
N VAL A 89 -2.76 -5.22 -5.46
CA VAL A 89 -1.45 -4.80 -4.92
C VAL A 89 -0.74 -3.94 -5.96
N THR A 90 -0.21 -2.81 -5.52
CA THR A 90 0.67 -1.96 -6.32
C THR A 90 2.12 -2.22 -5.92
N VAL A 91 2.94 -2.63 -6.89
CA VAL A 91 4.38 -2.83 -6.72
C VAL A 91 5.11 -1.80 -7.58
N GLY A 92 5.85 -0.90 -6.95
CA GLY A 92 6.54 0.19 -7.63
C GLY A 92 8.04 -0.04 -7.75
N SER A 93 8.81 0.54 -6.84
CA SER A 93 10.28 0.60 -6.90
C SER A 93 10.96 -0.77 -6.96
N ALA A 94 10.37 -1.81 -6.42
CA ALA A 94 10.87 -3.18 -6.52
C ALA A 94 10.99 -3.69 -7.98
N ILE A 95 10.20 -3.13 -8.89
CA ILE A 95 10.22 -3.50 -10.32
C ILE A 95 10.86 -2.41 -11.17
N THR A 96 10.62 -1.14 -10.83
CA THR A 96 10.97 -0.01 -11.70
C THR A 96 12.34 0.61 -11.39
N ARG A 97 12.92 0.33 -10.22
CA ARG A 97 14.20 0.92 -9.77
C ARG A 97 15.30 -0.12 -9.71
N LEU A 98 16.07 -0.22 -10.78
CA LEU A 98 17.16 -1.18 -10.94
C LEU A 98 18.24 -1.03 -9.86
N GLU A 99 18.48 0.19 -9.36
CA GLU A 99 19.44 0.43 -8.28
C GLU A 99 19.09 -0.31 -7.00
N HIS A 100 17.81 -0.41 -6.65
CA HIS A 100 17.37 -1.19 -5.48
C HIS A 100 17.61 -2.68 -5.69
N ILE A 101 17.26 -3.19 -6.86
CA ILE A 101 17.49 -4.60 -7.22
C ILE A 101 18.97 -4.94 -7.14
N CYS A 102 19.83 -4.13 -7.73
CA CYS A 102 21.28 -4.32 -7.69
C CYS A 102 21.82 -4.28 -6.24
N GLN A 103 21.30 -3.39 -5.40
CA GLN A 103 21.70 -3.31 -3.99
C GLN A 103 21.33 -4.59 -3.22
N TRP A 104 20.13 -5.15 -3.43
CA TRP A 104 19.69 -6.38 -2.78
C TRP A 104 20.57 -7.57 -3.16
N TYR A 105 20.87 -7.72 -4.46
CA TYR A 105 21.79 -8.77 -4.90
C TYR A 105 23.19 -8.60 -4.30
N ASN A 106 23.72 -7.39 -4.33
CA ASN A 106 25.05 -7.11 -3.75
C ASN A 106 25.09 -7.39 -2.25
N ALA A 107 24.06 -7.03 -1.52
CA ALA A 107 23.98 -7.31 -0.08
C ALA A 107 23.95 -8.81 0.20
N ALA A 108 23.14 -9.56 -0.52
CA ALA A 108 23.05 -11.01 -0.39
C ALA A 108 24.38 -11.71 -0.72
N LEU A 109 25.04 -11.31 -1.80
CA LEU A 109 26.33 -11.84 -2.19
C LEU A 109 27.42 -11.56 -1.15
N LYS A 110 27.46 -10.36 -0.58
CA LYS A 110 28.40 -10.01 0.49
C LYS A 110 28.17 -10.84 1.75
N GLN A 111 26.91 -11.10 2.12
CA GLN A 111 26.59 -11.95 3.26
C GLN A 111 27.01 -13.41 3.05
N ALA A 112 26.92 -13.91 1.82
CA ALA A 112 27.25 -15.30 1.50
C ALA A 112 28.75 -15.61 1.54
N VAL A 113 29.63 -14.61 1.45
CA VAL A 113 31.10 -14.79 1.47
C VAL A 113 31.74 -14.41 2.81
N LEU A 114 30.96 -14.04 3.77
CA LEU A 114 31.39 -13.83 5.17
C LEU A 114 31.26 -15.13 5.95
#